data_1e8521de9e6ee540978348638e552326
#
_entry.id   1e8521de9e6ee540978348638e552326
#
_cell.length_a   1.000
_cell.length_b   1.000
_cell.length_c   1.000
_cell.angle_alpha   90.00
_cell.angle_beta   90.00
_cell.angle_gamma   90.00
#
_symmetry.space_group_name_H-M   'P 1'
#
loop_
_entity.id
_entity.type
_entity.pdbx_description
1 polymer ?
#
loop_
_entity_poly.entity_id
_entity_poly.type
_entity_poly.pdbx_seq_one_letter_code
_entity_poly.pdbx_strand_id
1 'polypeptide(L)'
;GLDIGGVCVPYPGETVSGDGWGIEVGGAGLVVTVADGLGHGPEAHVAATCAIDIAHRNPGLEPGRLMQAMHDALRATRGAAVAIARFDPARTGLSFAGVGNIAASLWGGGRLLPGPQQVGRPAADAAGSRGERESWQLVSRNGIVGHAMRDAQEIAARWQDGAMLILSSDGLGTRWDLAAYPGLRLQPAAVIAAVLYRDFSRRRDDATVVVVKTAPSR
;
A
#
# COMPACT_ATOMS: atom_id res chain seq x y z
N GLY A 1 -17.66 6.64 4.29
CA GLY A 1 -16.76 5.70 4.96
C GLY A 1 -15.70 5.15 4.04
N LEU A 2 -14.71 4.44 4.59
CA LEU A 2 -13.77 3.61 3.82
C LEU A 2 -14.10 2.14 4.04
N ASP A 3 -14.02 1.35 2.97
CA ASP A 3 -14.06 -0.11 2.98
C ASP A 3 -12.61 -0.58 2.76
N ILE A 4 -12.08 -1.35 3.72
CA ILE A 4 -10.68 -1.76 3.73
C ILE A 4 -10.63 -3.27 3.93
N GLY A 5 -9.85 -3.94 3.10
CA GLY A 5 -9.62 -5.36 3.23
C GLY A 5 -8.28 -5.77 2.65
N GLY A 6 -7.71 -6.83 3.20
CA GLY A 6 -6.42 -7.31 2.75
C GLY A 6 -6.27 -8.81 2.88
N VAL A 7 -5.30 -9.35 2.17
CA VAL A 7 -4.82 -10.72 2.22
C VAL A 7 -3.33 -10.66 2.49
N CYS A 8 -2.84 -11.47 3.42
CA CYS A 8 -1.43 -11.65 3.72
C CYS A 8 -1.19 -13.14 3.89
N VAL A 9 -0.36 -13.72 3.02
CA VAL A 9 -0.11 -15.18 2.97
C VAL A 9 1.38 -15.43 2.99
N PRO A 10 1.86 -16.31 3.89
CA PRO A 10 3.28 -16.58 4.01
C PRO A 10 3.85 -17.30 2.79
N TYR A 11 5.17 -17.19 2.63
CA TYR A 11 5.96 -18.01 1.71
C TYR A 11 5.57 -19.49 1.85
N PRO A 12 5.43 -20.25 0.75
CA PRO A 12 5.07 -21.67 0.81
C PRO A 12 6.04 -22.49 1.68
N GLY A 13 5.51 -23.06 2.75
CA GLY A 13 6.30 -23.82 3.74
C GLY A 13 6.66 -23.05 5.01
N GLU A 14 6.49 -21.73 5.03
CA GLU A 14 6.65 -20.95 6.25
C GLU A 14 5.36 -20.93 7.07
N THR A 15 5.52 -20.77 8.38
CA THR A 15 4.38 -20.70 9.33
C THR A 15 3.97 -19.25 9.63
N VAL A 16 4.83 -18.29 9.34
CA VAL A 16 4.59 -16.86 9.50
C VAL A 16 4.97 -16.12 8.23
N SER A 17 4.22 -15.09 7.89
CA SER A 17 4.53 -14.23 6.76
C SER A 17 5.64 -13.26 7.12
N GLY A 18 6.61 -13.07 6.22
CA GLY A 18 7.56 -11.98 6.28
C GLY A 18 6.93 -10.63 5.97
N ASP A 19 5.76 -10.64 5.34
CA ASP A 19 4.93 -9.46 5.11
C ASP A 19 4.01 -9.18 6.28
N GLY A 20 3.52 -7.93 6.36
CA GLY A 20 2.46 -7.51 7.27
C GLY A 20 1.74 -6.27 6.80
N TRP A 21 0.55 -6.04 7.34
CA TRP A 21 -0.18 -4.81 7.14
C TRP A 21 -1.00 -4.44 8.38
N GLY A 22 -1.28 -3.16 8.53
CA GLY A 22 -2.04 -2.64 9.66
C GLY A 22 -2.87 -1.42 9.29
N ILE A 23 -3.89 -1.16 10.12
CA ILE A 23 -4.77 0.00 10.03
C ILE A 23 -4.79 0.68 11.38
N GLU A 24 -4.55 1.97 11.39
CA GLU A 24 -4.61 2.80 12.58
C GLU A 24 -5.59 3.94 12.38
N VAL A 25 -6.49 4.12 13.33
CA VAL A 25 -7.49 5.20 13.33
C VAL A 25 -7.20 6.14 14.48
N GLY A 26 -7.00 7.40 14.18
CA GLY A 26 -6.74 8.45 15.16
C GLY A 26 -7.42 9.76 14.82
N GLY A 27 -7.28 10.76 15.70
CA GLY A 27 -7.83 12.10 15.46
C GLY A 27 -7.28 12.78 14.21
N ALA A 28 -6.10 12.38 13.77
CA ALA A 28 -5.44 12.86 12.55
C ALA A 28 -5.87 12.13 11.26
N GLY A 29 -6.78 11.16 11.35
CA GLY A 29 -7.29 10.38 10.23
C GLY A 29 -7.04 8.88 10.36
N LEU A 30 -6.94 8.21 9.22
CA LEU A 30 -6.71 6.77 9.12
C LEU A 30 -5.38 6.54 8.40
N VAL A 31 -4.56 5.66 8.96
CA VAL A 31 -3.28 5.23 8.37
C VAL A 31 -3.38 3.76 8.00
N VAL A 32 -2.96 3.43 6.77
CA VAL A 32 -2.76 2.05 6.32
C VAL A 32 -1.27 1.86 6.08
N THR A 33 -0.69 0.83 6.68
CA THR A 33 0.72 0.46 6.51
C THR A 33 0.82 -0.92 5.91
N VAL A 34 1.68 -1.09 4.92
CA VAL A 34 2.11 -2.39 4.39
C VAL A 34 3.61 -2.47 4.53
N ALA A 35 4.11 -3.57 5.05
CA ALA A 35 5.52 -3.83 5.24
C ALA A 35 5.88 -5.23 4.71
N ASP A 36 7.00 -5.32 3.99
CA ASP A 36 7.60 -6.54 3.48
C ASP A 36 9.02 -6.63 4.07
N GLY A 37 9.20 -7.52 5.05
CA GLY A 37 10.48 -7.73 5.72
C GLY A 37 11.46 -8.46 4.82
N LEU A 38 12.73 -8.05 4.81
CA LEU A 38 13.73 -8.63 3.93
C LEU A 38 13.88 -10.15 4.11
N GLY A 39 13.64 -10.91 3.03
CA GLY A 39 13.63 -12.36 3.01
C GLY A 39 12.26 -12.93 3.40
N HIS A 40 12.20 -14.08 4.03
CA HIS A 40 10.97 -14.73 4.45
C HIS A 40 11.12 -15.36 5.85
N GLY A 41 10.02 -15.83 6.42
CA GLY A 41 9.99 -16.50 7.70
C GLY A 41 10.16 -15.58 8.91
N PRO A 42 10.58 -16.12 10.09
CA PRO A 42 10.50 -15.41 11.37
C PRO A 42 11.27 -14.08 11.44
N GLU A 43 12.44 -13.98 10.84
CA GLU A 43 13.23 -12.74 10.92
C GLU A 43 12.66 -11.61 10.04
N ALA A 44 12.10 -11.95 8.86
CA ALA A 44 11.36 -11.02 8.03
C ALA A 44 10.07 -10.58 8.74
N HIS A 45 9.36 -11.53 9.35
CA HIS A 45 8.18 -11.27 10.17
C HIS A 45 8.46 -10.26 11.29
N VAL A 46 9.58 -10.38 11.99
CA VAL A 46 9.99 -9.43 13.05
C VAL A 46 10.14 -8.02 12.47
N ALA A 47 10.75 -7.86 11.29
CA ALA A 47 10.90 -6.56 10.66
C ALA A 47 9.56 -5.94 10.27
N ALA A 48 8.69 -6.73 9.60
CA ALA A 48 7.36 -6.27 9.20
C ALA A 48 6.49 -5.89 10.41
N THR A 49 6.47 -6.74 11.44
CA THR A 49 5.71 -6.47 12.68
C THR A 49 6.23 -5.23 13.40
N CYS A 50 7.55 -5.03 13.47
CA CYS A 50 8.13 -3.83 14.05
C CYS A 50 7.65 -2.55 13.32
N ALA A 51 7.59 -2.55 11.98
CA ALA A 51 7.07 -1.43 11.22
C ALA A 51 5.59 -1.14 11.57
N ILE A 52 4.75 -2.17 11.62
CA ILE A 52 3.33 -2.04 11.98
C ILE A 52 3.16 -1.51 13.42
N ASP A 53 3.95 -2.01 14.38
CA ASP A 53 3.92 -1.55 15.77
C ASP A 53 4.30 -0.07 15.91
N ILE A 54 5.25 0.42 15.10
CA ILE A 54 5.60 1.84 15.08
C ILE A 54 4.44 2.68 14.55
N ALA A 55 3.73 2.23 13.52
CA ALA A 55 2.52 2.90 13.04
C ALA A 55 1.45 2.95 14.13
N HIS A 56 1.22 1.83 14.80
CA HIS A 56 0.25 1.73 15.89
C HIS A 56 0.52 2.73 17.03
N ARG A 57 1.77 2.89 17.41
CA ARG A 57 2.16 3.82 18.50
C ARG A 57 2.17 5.28 18.09
N ASN A 58 2.15 5.57 16.78
CA ASN A 58 2.31 6.92 16.23
C ASN A 58 1.25 7.29 15.17
N PRO A 59 -0.05 7.09 15.42
CA PRO A 59 -1.10 7.27 14.40
C PRO A 59 -1.29 8.72 13.96
N GLY A 60 -0.69 9.68 14.68
CA GLY A 60 -0.78 11.11 14.37
C GLY A 60 0.33 11.65 13.47
N LEU A 61 1.36 10.85 13.18
CA LEU A 61 2.48 11.32 12.37
C LEU A 61 2.12 11.34 10.88
N GLU A 62 2.67 12.33 10.16
CA GLU A 62 2.65 12.34 8.70
C GLU A 62 3.49 11.18 8.13
N PRO A 63 3.17 10.66 6.93
CA PRO A 63 3.81 9.46 6.37
C PRO A 63 5.33 9.52 6.34
N GLY A 64 5.92 10.66 5.98
CA GLY A 64 7.38 10.80 5.96
C GLY A 64 8.01 10.76 7.35
N ARG A 65 7.37 11.36 8.36
CA ARG A 65 7.83 11.30 9.75
C ARG A 65 7.66 9.90 10.34
N LEU A 66 6.57 9.23 10.01
CA LEU A 66 6.31 7.87 10.41
C LEU A 66 7.33 6.91 9.79
N MET A 67 7.66 7.09 8.50
CA MET A 67 8.70 6.33 7.80
C MET A 67 10.07 6.51 8.47
N GLN A 68 10.42 7.73 8.91
CA GLN A 68 11.66 7.97 9.64
C GLN A 68 11.68 7.26 10.99
N ALA A 69 10.58 7.30 11.75
CA ALA A 69 10.47 6.56 13.00
C ALA A 69 10.61 5.04 12.81
N MET A 70 10.02 4.50 11.74
CA MET A 70 10.21 3.10 11.35
C MET A 70 11.67 2.81 10.98
N HIS A 71 12.32 3.70 10.22
CA HIS A 71 13.73 3.53 9.86
C HIS A 71 14.63 3.40 11.07
N ASP A 72 14.42 4.24 12.08
CA ASP A 72 15.23 4.20 13.29
C ASP A 72 14.95 2.92 14.12
N ALA A 73 13.70 2.47 14.18
CA ALA A 73 13.32 1.27 14.93
C ALA A 73 13.78 -0.04 14.26
N LEU A 74 13.80 -0.08 12.92
CA LEU A 74 14.15 -1.28 12.17
C LEU A 74 15.66 -1.55 12.05
N ARG A 75 16.52 -0.67 12.55
CA ARG A 75 18.01 -0.83 12.46
C ARG A 75 18.53 -2.12 13.05
N ALA A 76 17.86 -2.68 14.05
CA ALA A 76 18.21 -3.94 14.69
C ALA A 76 17.58 -5.17 14.03
N THR A 77 16.87 -5.00 12.93
CA THR A 77 16.20 -6.07 12.16
C THR A 77 16.85 -6.24 10.80
N ARG A 78 16.31 -7.14 9.97
CA ARG A 78 16.72 -7.25 8.56
C ARG A 78 16.33 -6.03 7.73
N GLY A 79 15.47 -5.14 8.24
CA GLY A 79 14.84 -4.06 7.49
C GLY A 79 13.66 -4.54 6.67
N ALA A 80 12.96 -3.58 6.05
CA ALA A 80 11.76 -3.85 5.29
C ALA A 80 11.60 -2.87 4.13
N ALA A 81 10.83 -3.28 3.09
CA ALA A 81 10.12 -2.34 2.25
C ALA A 81 8.84 -1.92 2.97
N VAL A 82 8.51 -0.63 2.92
CA VAL A 82 7.33 -0.10 3.63
C VAL A 82 6.58 0.89 2.76
N ALA A 83 5.25 0.78 2.76
CA ALA A 83 4.35 1.78 2.19
C ALA A 83 3.34 2.23 3.24
N ILE A 84 3.15 3.54 3.32
CA ILE A 84 2.24 4.21 4.26
C ILE A 84 1.26 5.06 3.45
N ALA A 85 -0.03 4.84 3.66
CA ALA A 85 -1.10 5.64 3.10
C ALA A 85 -1.92 6.25 4.24
N ARG A 86 -2.02 7.57 4.28
CA ARG A 86 -2.80 8.29 5.29
C ARG A 86 -3.95 9.02 4.63
N PHE A 87 -5.13 8.81 5.16
CA PHE A 87 -6.36 9.49 4.78
C PHE A 87 -6.70 10.53 5.82
N ASP A 88 -6.97 11.76 5.40
CA ASP A 88 -7.40 12.82 6.32
C ASP A 88 -8.73 12.47 7.01
N PRO A 89 -9.10 13.15 8.11
CA PRO A 89 -10.34 12.86 8.84
C PRO A 89 -11.60 13.06 7.98
N ALA A 90 -11.58 14.02 7.04
CA ALA A 90 -12.68 14.27 6.10
C ALA A 90 -12.69 13.25 4.96
N ARG A 91 -11.60 12.48 4.77
CA ARG A 91 -11.43 11.50 3.70
C ARG A 91 -11.54 12.11 2.30
N THR A 92 -10.98 13.28 2.14
CA THR A 92 -10.89 14.02 0.88
C THR A 92 -9.45 14.08 0.36
N GLY A 93 -8.47 13.79 1.21
CA GLY A 93 -7.05 13.75 0.91
C GLY A 93 -6.40 12.42 1.28
N LEU A 94 -5.42 12.06 0.48
CA LEU A 94 -4.52 10.93 0.66
C LEU A 94 -3.09 11.45 0.63
N SER A 95 -2.31 11.14 1.67
CA SER A 95 -0.85 11.29 1.68
C SER A 95 -0.20 9.91 1.65
N PHE A 96 0.76 9.71 0.77
CA PHE A 96 1.45 8.44 0.59
C PHE A 96 2.96 8.63 0.72
N ALA A 97 3.63 7.70 1.38
CA ALA A 97 5.08 7.56 1.34
C ALA A 97 5.44 6.09 1.21
N GLY A 98 6.41 5.77 0.34
CA GLY A 98 6.87 4.42 0.12
C GLY A 98 8.39 4.34 -0.03
N VAL A 99 8.98 3.27 0.53
CA VAL A 99 10.40 2.90 0.38
C VAL A 99 10.47 1.40 0.09
N GLY A 100 11.21 1.03 -0.94
CA GLY A 100 11.37 -0.35 -1.38
C GLY A 100 10.43 -0.72 -2.54
N ASN A 101 10.01 -1.97 -2.59
CA ASN A 101 9.33 -2.61 -3.73
C ASN A 101 7.82 -2.78 -3.56
N ILE A 102 7.21 -2.21 -2.50
CA ILE A 102 5.75 -2.22 -2.37
C ILE A 102 5.14 -1.42 -3.52
N ALA A 103 4.30 -2.06 -4.31
CA ALA A 103 3.55 -1.42 -5.37
C ALA A 103 2.31 -0.73 -4.80
N ALA A 104 2.05 0.50 -5.28
CA ALA A 104 0.89 1.27 -4.87
C ALA A 104 0.20 1.86 -6.11
N SER A 105 -1.08 1.56 -6.29
CA SER A 105 -1.87 2.06 -7.41
C SER A 105 -3.17 2.71 -6.95
N LEU A 106 -3.41 3.94 -7.42
CA LEU A 106 -4.61 4.73 -7.15
C LEU A 106 -5.53 4.71 -8.38
N TRP A 107 -6.78 4.33 -8.19
CA TRP A 107 -7.78 4.12 -9.23
C TRP A 107 -9.01 5.01 -9.03
N GLY A 108 -9.71 5.30 -10.11
CA GLY A 108 -10.99 6.01 -10.06
C GLY A 108 -10.85 7.47 -9.68
N GLY A 109 -11.73 7.98 -8.82
CA GLY A 109 -11.80 9.40 -8.44
C GLY A 109 -10.59 9.99 -7.69
N GLY A 110 -9.48 9.25 -7.56
CA GLY A 110 -8.24 9.77 -6.98
C GLY A 110 -7.45 10.59 -8.01
N ARG A 111 -6.93 11.76 -7.62
CA ARG A 111 -6.09 12.61 -8.47
C ARG A 111 -4.87 13.09 -7.71
N LEU A 112 -3.68 12.93 -8.31
CA LEU A 112 -2.45 13.46 -7.74
C LEU A 112 -2.51 14.99 -7.67
N LEU A 113 -2.08 15.56 -6.56
CA LEU A 113 -1.93 16.99 -6.39
C LEU A 113 -0.56 17.44 -6.92
N PRO A 114 -0.44 18.62 -7.53
CA PRO A 114 0.84 19.16 -7.97
C PRO A 114 1.82 19.28 -6.80
N GLY A 115 3.03 18.74 -6.95
CA GLY A 115 4.10 18.81 -5.96
C GLY A 115 5.47 18.90 -6.64
N PRO A 116 6.51 19.35 -5.94
CA PRO A 116 7.81 19.70 -6.54
C PRO A 116 8.57 18.51 -7.14
N GLN A 117 8.15 17.25 -6.92
CA GLN A 117 8.81 16.05 -7.47
C GLN A 117 7.81 14.92 -7.76
N GLN A 118 6.66 15.24 -8.34
CA GLN A 118 5.69 14.18 -8.66
C GLN A 118 6.08 13.43 -9.92
N VAL A 119 6.50 12.19 -9.74
CA VAL A 119 6.59 11.21 -10.82
C VAL A 119 5.51 10.16 -10.60
N GLY A 120 4.26 10.57 -10.69
CA GLY A 120 3.17 9.63 -10.94
C GLY A 120 3.16 9.35 -12.45
N ARG A 121 3.52 8.16 -12.89
CA ARG A 121 3.35 7.75 -14.28
C ARG A 121 1.91 7.23 -14.44
N PRO A 122 1.18 7.63 -15.50
CA PRO A 122 0.00 6.89 -15.90
C PRO A 122 0.42 5.45 -16.16
N ALA A 123 -0.38 4.48 -15.70
CA ALA A 123 -0.10 3.08 -16.00
C ALA A 123 -0.07 2.90 -17.52
N ALA A 124 1.08 2.40 -18.02
CA ALA A 124 1.37 2.33 -19.43
C ALA A 124 0.67 1.13 -20.07
N ASP A 125 -0.65 1.12 -20.24
CA ASP A 125 -1.37 0.18 -21.11
C ASP A 125 -2.81 0.62 -21.39
N ALA A 126 -3.12 1.92 -21.31
CA ALA A 126 -4.45 2.43 -21.60
C ALA A 126 -4.55 2.94 -23.05
N ALA A 127 -4.28 2.08 -24.03
CA ALA A 127 -4.74 2.30 -25.41
C ALA A 127 -6.19 1.80 -25.51
N GLY A 128 -7.16 2.63 -25.23
CA GLY A 128 -8.55 2.32 -25.50
C GLY A 128 -9.56 3.09 -24.65
N SER A 129 -10.31 3.94 -25.31
CA SER A 129 -11.51 4.66 -24.92
C SER A 129 -11.40 5.72 -23.80
N ARG A 130 -11.66 6.96 -24.18
CA ARG A 130 -11.87 8.13 -23.30
C ARG A 130 -13.02 7.83 -22.33
N GLY A 131 -12.72 7.70 -21.03
CA GLY A 131 -13.75 7.74 -19.98
C GLY A 131 -13.51 6.96 -18.70
N GLU A 132 -12.74 5.85 -18.66
CA GLU A 132 -12.81 4.94 -17.52
C GLU A 132 -11.46 4.45 -16.92
N ARG A 133 -10.32 4.98 -17.32
CA ARG A 133 -9.01 4.39 -16.91
C ARG A 133 -7.99 5.41 -16.46
N GLU A 134 -8.28 6.19 -15.44
CA GLU A 134 -7.22 6.89 -14.75
C GLU A 134 -6.76 6.06 -13.54
N SER A 135 -5.71 5.27 -13.72
CA SER A 135 -4.94 4.71 -12.62
C SER A 135 -3.58 5.39 -12.56
N TRP A 136 -3.13 5.68 -11.35
CA TRP A 136 -1.85 6.32 -11.05
C TRP A 136 -1.01 5.37 -10.23
N GLN A 137 0.25 5.18 -10.63
CA GLN A 137 1.22 4.48 -9.79
C GLN A 137 1.83 5.48 -8.82
N LEU A 138 1.71 5.21 -7.53
CA LEU A 138 2.38 5.97 -6.48
C LEU A 138 3.78 5.37 -6.30
N VAL A 139 4.81 6.13 -6.66
CA VAL A 139 6.17 5.60 -6.74
C VAL A 139 6.84 5.62 -5.38
N SER A 140 7.25 4.44 -4.92
CA SER A 140 8.13 4.30 -3.75
C SER A 140 9.58 4.69 -4.09
N ARG A 141 10.32 5.23 -3.14
CA ARG A 141 11.75 5.45 -3.24
C ARG A 141 12.50 4.14 -3.13
N ASN A 142 13.59 3.99 -3.89
CA ASN A 142 14.50 2.87 -3.71
C ASN A 142 15.14 2.93 -2.33
N GLY A 143 15.22 1.79 -1.65
CA GLY A 143 15.84 1.70 -0.34
C GLY A 143 15.31 0.54 0.49
N ILE A 144 15.81 0.46 1.72
CA ILE A 144 15.42 -0.50 2.75
C ILE A 144 15.26 0.30 4.04
N VAL A 145 14.07 0.30 4.60
CA VAL A 145 13.77 0.92 5.89
C VAL A 145 14.52 0.14 6.98
N GLY A 146 15.28 0.84 7.80
CA GLY A 146 16.20 0.24 8.78
C GLY A 146 17.67 0.27 8.35
N HIS A 147 17.98 0.27 7.05
CA HIS A 147 19.36 0.22 6.54
C HIS A 147 19.70 1.34 5.57
N ALA A 148 19.20 1.27 4.36
CA ALA A 148 19.55 2.19 3.26
C ALA A 148 18.31 2.98 2.85
N MET A 149 17.98 4.00 3.59
CA MET A 149 16.88 4.92 3.29
C MET A 149 17.42 6.34 3.13
N ARG A 150 17.05 6.99 2.04
CA ARG A 150 17.09 8.45 1.90
C ARG A 150 15.76 9.02 2.37
N ASP A 151 15.61 10.33 2.35
CA ASP A 151 14.35 10.99 2.73
C ASP A 151 13.15 10.34 2.04
N ALA A 152 12.12 10.03 2.83
CA ALA A 152 10.85 9.54 2.32
C ALA A 152 10.14 10.67 1.57
N GLN A 153 9.85 10.46 0.29
CA GLN A 153 9.07 11.41 -0.50
C GLN A 153 7.58 11.19 -0.21
N GLU A 154 6.90 12.26 0.15
CA GLU A 154 5.44 12.24 0.26
C GLU A 154 4.78 12.61 -1.06
N ILE A 155 3.76 11.84 -1.43
CA ILE A 155 2.88 12.09 -2.58
C ILE A 155 1.50 12.41 -2.04
N ALA A 156 0.97 13.58 -2.39
CA ALA A 156 -0.38 13.98 -2.03
C ALA A 156 -1.35 13.71 -3.19
N ALA A 157 -2.52 13.19 -2.88
CA ALA A 157 -3.58 12.98 -3.84
C ALA A 157 -4.93 13.41 -3.26
N ARG A 158 -5.86 13.80 -4.12
CA ARG A 158 -7.27 13.92 -3.74
C ARG A 158 -7.90 12.54 -3.68
N TRP A 159 -8.72 12.36 -2.66
CA TRP A 159 -9.54 11.16 -2.50
C TRP A 159 -11.00 11.54 -2.72
N GLN A 160 -11.68 10.85 -3.60
CA GLN A 160 -13.07 11.15 -4.00
C GLN A 160 -13.88 9.86 -4.06
N ASP A 161 -15.19 10.01 -4.21
CA ASP A 161 -16.08 8.87 -4.41
C ASP A 161 -15.67 8.05 -5.63
N GLY A 162 -15.67 6.73 -5.47
CA GLY A 162 -15.17 5.78 -6.47
C GLY A 162 -13.66 5.60 -6.49
N ALA A 163 -12.90 6.34 -5.65
CA ALA A 163 -11.46 6.12 -5.50
C ALA A 163 -11.17 4.77 -4.84
N MET A 164 -10.09 4.14 -5.29
CA MET A 164 -9.59 2.90 -4.74
C MET A 164 -8.05 2.91 -4.77
N LEU A 165 -7.44 2.62 -3.62
CA LEU A 165 -6.00 2.40 -3.48
C LEU A 165 -5.74 0.91 -3.31
N ILE A 166 -4.78 0.38 -4.07
CA ILE A 166 -4.31 -1.00 -3.94
C ILE A 166 -2.81 -0.94 -3.62
N LEU A 167 -2.44 -1.57 -2.51
CA LEU A 167 -1.06 -1.77 -2.08
C LEU A 167 -0.73 -3.25 -2.19
N SER A 168 0.45 -3.60 -2.70
CA SER A 168 0.87 -5.00 -2.74
C SER A 168 2.39 -5.15 -2.60
N SER A 169 2.81 -6.21 -1.90
CA SER A 169 4.20 -6.64 -1.90
C SER A 169 4.58 -7.28 -3.24
N ASP A 170 5.85 -7.58 -3.45
CA ASP A 170 6.36 -8.13 -4.70
C ASP A 170 6.02 -9.62 -4.91
N GLY A 171 5.51 -10.31 -3.89
CA GLY A 171 4.88 -11.62 -4.03
C GLY A 171 3.65 -11.62 -4.92
N LEU A 172 3.11 -10.43 -5.25
CA LEU A 172 2.07 -10.26 -6.26
C LEU A 172 2.67 -9.82 -7.60
N GLY A 173 2.24 -10.45 -8.70
CA GLY A 173 2.54 -9.96 -10.04
C GLY A 173 1.89 -8.61 -10.30
N THR A 174 2.61 -7.69 -10.96
CA THR A 174 2.14 -6.31 -11.21
C THR A 174 1.38 -6.14 -12.53
N ARG A 175 1.31 -7.18 -13.36
CA ARG A 175 0.62 -7.15 -14.66
C ARG A 175 -0.82 -7.65 -14.52
N TRP A 176 -1.67 -6.85 -13.92
CA TRP A 176 -3.10 -7.12 -13.80
C TRP A 176 -3.91 -5.90 -14.21
N ASP A 177 -5.10 -6.15 -14.75
CA ASP A 177 -6.05 -5.12 -15.15
C ASP A 177 -7.43 -5.42 -14.53
N LEU A 178 -7.92 -4.51 -13.73
CA LEU A 178 -9.26 -4.65 -13.12
C LEU A 178 -10.39 -4.64 -14.16
N ALA A 179 -10.14 -4.10 -15.36
CA ALA A 179 -11.12 -4.12 -16.44
C ALA A 179 -11.39 -5.55 -16.97
N ALA A 180 -10.44 -6.48 -16.76
CA ALA A 180 -10.64 -7.89 -17.08
C ALA A 180 -11.65 -8.60 -16.13
N TYR A 181 -12.07 -7.93 -15.06
CA TYR A 181 -12.98 -8.46 -14.05
C TYR A 181 -14.24 -7.59 -13.93
N PRO A 182 -15.23 -7.75 -14.83
CA PRO A 182 -16.46 -6.96 -14.79
C PRO A 182 -17.15 -7.05 -13.43
N GLY A 183 -17.45 -5.90 -12.82
CA GLY A 183 -18.11 -5.82 -11.52
C GLY A 183 -17.21 -6.01 -10.30
N LEU A 184 -15.93 -6.41 -10.44
CA LEU A 184 -15.04 -6.62 -9.29
C LEU A 184 -14.84 -5.33 -8.47
N ARG A 185 -14.73 -4.17 -9.11
CA ARG A 185 -14.59 -2.88 -8.41
C ARG A 185 -15.75 -2.52 -7.50
N LEU A 186 -16.93 -3.13 -7.72
CA LEU A 186 -18.12 -2.93 -6.89
C LEU A 186 -18.16 -3.87 -5.68
N GLN A 187 -17.30 -4.89 -5.66
CA GLN A 187 -17.23 -5.84 -4.56
C GLN A 187 -16.55 -5.21 -3.32
N PRO A 188 -16.75 -5.78 -2.14
CA PRO A 188 -16.00 -5.42 -0.93
C PRO A 188 -14.48 -5.46 -1.14
N ALA A 189 -13.76 -4.58 -0.46
CA ALA A 189 -12.30 -4.47 -0.57
C ALA A 189 -11.58 -5.81 -0.34
N ALA A 190 -12.02 -6.60 0.65
CA ALA A 190 -11.46 -7.92 0.94
C ALA A 190 -11.66 -8.91 -0.22
N VAL A 191 -12.78 -8.85 -0.95
CA VAL A 191 -13.03 -9.69 -2.12
C VAL A 191 -12.10 -9.32 -3.27
N ILE A 192 -11.89 -8.02 -3.49
CA ILE A 192 -10.95 -7.54 -4.52
C ILE A 192 -9.54 -8.04 -4.19
N ALA A 193 -9.09 -7.87 -2.94
CA ALA A 193 -7.78 -8.34 -2.49
C ALA A 193 -7.61 -9.86 -2.70
N ALA A 194 -8.63 -10.65 -2.34
CA ALA A 194 -8.61 -12.09 -2.48
C ALA A 194 -8.55 -12.55 -3.96
N VAL A 195 -9.29 -11.89 -4.86
CA VAL A 195 -9.24 -12.18 -6.30
C VAL A 195 -7.87 -11.86 -6.88
N LEU A 196 -7.31 -10.69 -6.55
CA LEU A 196 -5.98 -10.31 -7.00
C LEU A 196 -4.91 -11.28 -6.51
N TYR A 197 -4.96 -11.68 -5.23
CA TYR A 197 -4.06 -12.69 -4.68
C TYR A 197 -4.21 -14.03 -5.41
N ARG A 198 -5.43 -14.53 -5.58
CA ARG A 198 -5.71 -15.82 -6.22
C ARG A 198 -5.10 -15.93 -7.61
N ASP A 199 -5.25 -14.86 -8.42
CA ASP A 199 -4.93 -14.89 -9.85
C ASP A 199 -3.50 -14.41 -10.15
N PHE A 200 -2.91 -13.60 -9.28
CA PHE A 200 -1.62 -12.95 -9.56
C PHE A 200 -0.53 -13.22 -8.52
N SER A 201 -0.80 -14.00 -7.47
CA SER A 201 0.26 -14.44 -6.55
C SER A 201 1.31 -15.25 -7.31
N ARG A 202 2.57 -14.89 -7.11
CA ARG A 202 3.72 -15.60 -7.68
C ARG A 202 3.99 -16.93 -7.00
N ARG A 203 3.46 -17.14 -5.79
CA ARG A 203 3.64 -18.34 -4.96
C ARG A 203 5.12 -18.71 -4.74
N ARG A 204 5.99 -17.72 -4.72
CA ARG A 204 7.45 -17.84 -4.56
C ARG A 204 7.98 -16.86 -3.53
N ASP A 205 7.07 -16.18 -2.84
CA ASP A 205 7.35 -15.21 -1.80
C ASP A 205 6.16 -15.07 -0.86
N ASP A 206 6.35 -14.38 0.26
CA ASP A 206 5.26 -13.81 1.03
C ASP A 206 4.44 -12.91 0.11
N ALA A 207 3.13 -12.87 0.26
CA ALA A 207 2.29 -12.08 -0.61
C ALA A 207 1.20 -11.35 0.17
N THR A 208 1.24 -10.02 0.08
CA THR A 208 0.27 -9.13 0.70
C THR A 208 -0.40 -8.26 -0.35
N VAL A 209 -1.72 -8.16 -0.26
CA VAL A 209 -2.56 -7.24 -1.04
C VAL A 209 -3.51 -6.53 -0.10
N VAL A 210 -3.49 -5.22 -0.10
CA VAL A 210 -4.42 -4.39 0.69
C VAL A 210 -5.18 -3.46 -0.24
N VAL A 211 -6.48 -3.45 -0.12
CA VAL A 211 -7.39 -2.60 -0.89
C VAL A 211 -8.11 -1.64 0.05
N VAL A 212 -8.07 -0.35 -0.29
CA VAL A 212 -8.83 0.70 0.37
C VAL A 212 -9.72 1.35 -0.68
N LYS A 213 -11.01 1.47 -0.44
CA LYS A 213 -11.95 2.13 -1.34
C LYS A 213 -13.00 2.93 -0.56
N THR A 214 -13.66 3.86 -1.22
CA THR A 214 -14.83 4.50 -0.64
C THR A 214 -15.94 3.46 -0.43
N ALA A 215 -16.49 3.44 0.79
CA ALA A 215 -17.64 2.58 1.06
C ALA A 215 -18.85 3.08 0.25
N PRO A 216 -19.71 2.19 -0.26
CA PRO A 216 -20.94 2.62 -0.92
C PRO A 216 -21.77 3.48 0.04
N SER A 217 -22.34 4.57 -0.47
CA SER A 217 -23.32 5.36 0.29
C SER A 217 -24.51 4.47 0.60
N ARG A 218 -24.89 4.39 1.87
CA ARG A 218 -26.11 3.71 2.30
C ARG A 218 -27.31 4.55 1.98
#